data_e040f97c490d00fb697108e918aec762
#
_entry.id   e040f97c490d00fb697108e918aec762
#
_cell.length_a   1.000
_cell.length_b   1.000
_cell.length_c   1.000
_cell.angle_alpha   90.00
_cell.angle_beta   90.00
_cell.angle_gamma   90.00
#
_symmetry.space_group_name_H-M   'P 1'
#
loop_
_entity.id
_entity.type
_entity.pdbx_description
1 polymer ?
#
loop_
_entity_poly.entity_id
_entity_poly.type
_entity_poly.pdbx_seq_one_letter_code
_entity_poly.pdbx_strand_id
1 'polypeptide(L)'
;IVPDNFSGLHVVDHSEPTVSTEVANSIPADAIEHPKAPGQKPKESLESEAITRKCLIDYMLNEAGWDILSVKGDIQGSKACIEVKIEGMDPSVCPSGTGYADYVLFSKGGKPLAVIEAKSTIESPVKGRKQAIEYANCLQMKYGVRPVIYFTNGYVTKVIDGLGYPDREVISFHSHDDLEYILQKRGRADITDLTIDDEITNRHYQKTAIKSLVEWLNKKHRRGLLVLATGTGKTRVSISLCKLLTNNNWIKNILFLADRTELVNQARQNYENLLPSESMACLSEDDEPDLDARFIFSTYQTMINYINAVPVKYSVGHFDLIIIDEAHRSVFGKYKAIFDYF
;
A
#
# COMPACT_ATOMS: atom_id res chain seq x y z
N ILE A 1 13.57 -9.32 39.73
CA ILE A 1 14.63 -10.23 39.22
C ILE A 1 13.97 -10.97 38.08
N VAL A 2 14.27 -10.57 36.86
CA VAL A 2 13.83 -11.24 35.63
C VAL A 2 14.99 -12.15 35.19
N PRO A 3 14.75 -13.43 34.86
CA PRO A 3 15.81 -14.32 34.42
C PRO A 3 16.41 -13.87 33.09
N ASP A 4 17.73 -13.93 32.98
CA ASP A 4 18.53 -13.54 31.81
C ASP A 4 18.43 -14.49 30.59
N ASN A 5 17.46 -15.37 30.55
CA ASN A 5 17.28 -16.33 29.46
C ASN A 5 15.98 -16.08 28.69
N PHE A 6 15.98 -15.05 27.83
CA PHE A 6 15.00 -14.92 26.75
C PHE A 6 15.62 -15.39 25.42
N SER A 7 15.63 -16.71 25.23
CA SER A 7 15.86 -17.33 23.92
C SER A 7 14.53 -17.51 23.20
N GLY A 8 13.94 -16.43 22.67
CA GLY A 8 12.60 -16.55 22.09
C GLY A 8 12.10 -15.33 21.33
N LEU A 9 12.98 -14.71 20.50
CA LEU A 9 12.50 -13.81 19.45
C LEU A 9 12.17 -14.67 18.22
N HIS A 10 10.91 -15.09 18.11
CA HIS A 10 10.41 -15.69 16.88
C HIS A 10 9.82 -14.60 16.01
N VAL A 11 10.48 -14.34 14.89
CA VAL A 11 9.87 -13.65 13.76
C VAL A 11 9.07 -14.72 13.01
N VAL A 12 7.77 -14.69 13.13
CA VAL A 12 6.89 -15.64 12.43
C VAL A 12 6.67 -15.15 11.02
N ASP A 13 7.13 -15.94 10.05
CA ASP A 13 6.81 -15.75 8.65
C ASP A 13 5.39 -16.27 8.39
N HIS A 14 4.44 -15.37 8.20
CA HIS A 14 3.12 -15.67 7.67
C HIS A 14 3.08 -15.38 6.17
N SER A 15 3.87 -16.08 5.41
CA SER A 15 3.64 -16.25 3.98
C SER A 15 2.44 -17.17 3.80
N GLU A 16 1.28 -16.57 3.50
CA GLU A 16 -0.03 -17.16 3.21
C GLU A 16 -0.68 -18.01 4.33
N PRO A 17 -1.90 -17.68 4.74
CA PRO A 17 -2.71 -18.59 5.52
C PRO A 17 -3.09 -19.77 4.63
N THR A 18 -2.54 -20.95 4.87
CA THR A 18 -3.13 -22.19 4.42
C THR A 18 -4.49 -22.33 5.08
N VAL A 19 -5.53 -21.91 4.38
CA VAL A 19 -6.91 -22.21 4.76
C VAL A 19 -7.06 -23.72 4.67
N SER A 20 -7.19 -24.40 5.80
CA SER A 20 -7.51 -25.80 5.82
C SER A 20 -8.85 -26.00 5.12
N THR A 21 -8.91 -26.96 4.23
CA THR A 21 -10.05 -27.28 3.34
C THR A 21 -11.34 -27.67 4.11
N GLU A 22 -11.30 -27.77 5.43
CA GLU A 22 -12.43 -28.14 6.27
C GLU A 22 -13.37 -26.98 6.65
N VAL A 23 -12.95 -25.72 6.52
CA VAL A 23 -13.81 -24.56 6.86
C VAL A 23 -14.63 -24.08 5.65
N ALA A 24 -14.31 -24.52 4.44
CA ALA A 24 -15.01 -24.08 3.23
C ALA A 24 -16.42 -24.69 3.04
N ASN A 25 -16.78 -25.70 3.81
CA ASN A 25 -18.05 -26.43 3.64
C ASN A 25 -19.17 -26.03 4.61
N SER A 26 -19.04 -24.97 5.40
CA SER A 26 -20.03 -24.57 6.41
C SER A 26 -20.81 -23.30 6.13
N ILE A 27 -20.72 -22.72 4.93
CA ILE A 27 -21.56 -21.58 4.54
C ILE A 27 -22.65 -22.09 3.60
N PRO A 28 -23.94 -21.99 3.97
CA PRO A 28 -25.04 -22.36 3.08
C PRO A 28 -25.02 -21.46 1.84
N ALA A 29 -25.19 -22.08 0.65
CA ALA A 29 -25.16 -21.41 -0.65
C ALA A 29 -26.27 -20.34 -0.85
N ASP A 30 -27.22 -20.22 0.05
CA ASP A 30 -28.41 -19.38 -0.07
C ASP A 30 -28.33 -18.01 0.64
N ALA A 31 -27.17 -17.65 1.18
CA ALA A 31 -27.02 -16.42 1.98
C ALA A 31 -26.50 -15.19 1.19
N ILE A 32 -26.33 -15.28 -0.14
CA ILE A 32 -25.99 -14.14 -0.98
C ILE A 32 -27.13 -13.87 -1.95
N GLU A 33 -28.15 -13.13 -1.50
CA GLU A 33 -29.10 -12.52 -2.42
C GLU A 33 -28.42 -11.35 -3.13
N HIS A 34 -28.03 -11.58 -4.38
CA HIS A 34 -27.71 -10.51 -5.30
C HIS A 34 -29.00 -9.81 -5.72
N PRO A 35 -29.09 -8.47 -5.70
CA PRO A 35 -30.28 -7.77 -6.20
C PRO A 35 -30.49 -8.13 -7.67
N LYS A 36 -31.63 -8.70 -7.99
CA LYS A 36 -32.05 -9.01 -9.36
C LYS A 36 -32.23 -7.70 -10.12
N ALA A 37 -31.34 -7.44 -11.08
CA ALA A 37 -31.51 -6.37 -12.05
C ALA A 37 -32.66 -6.71 -13.03
N PRO A 38 -33.51 -5.74 -13.40
CA PRO A 38 -34.58 -5.99 -14.38
C PRO A 38 -34.02 -6.00 -15.80
N GLY A 39 -34.36 -7.02 -16.57
CA GLY A 39 -34.34 -7.01 -18.03
C GLY A 39 -33.03 -7.40 -18.68
N GLN A 40 -33.02 -8.60 -19.20
CA GLN A 40 -32.01 -9.25 -20.02
C GLN A 40 -31.37 -8.32 -21.08
N LYS A 41 -30.06 -8.15 -20.96
CA LYS A 41 -29.17 -7.89 -22.10
C LYS A 41 -28.09 -8.97 -22.15
N PRO A 42 -27.53 -9.28 -23.34
CA PRO A 42 -26.65 -10.42 -23.50
C PRO A 42 -25.41 -10.31 -22.59
N LYS A 43 -25.04 -11.41 -21.97
CA LYS A 43 -23.88 -11.60 -21.11
C LYS A 43 -22.53 -11.13 -21.71
N GLU A 44 -22.46 -11.05 -23.03
CA GLU A 44 -21.27 -10.66 -23.78
C GLU A 44 -20.89 -9.18 -23.68
N SER A 45 -21.79 -8.28 -23.33
CA SER A 45 -21.52 -6.83 -23.34
C SER A 45 -20.87 -6.28 -22.06
N LEU A 46 -20.95 -7.00 -20.94
CA LEU A 46 -20.35 -6.59 -19.65
C LEU A 46 -18.91 -7.13 -19.46
N GLU A 47 -18.47 -7.98 -20.37
CA GLU A 47 -17.23 -8.74 -20.26
C GLU A 47 -16.09 -8.14 -21.10
N SER A 48 -16.36 -7.06 -21.87
CA SER A 48 -15.32 -6.47 -22.72
C SER A 48 -14.30 -5.65 -21.92
N GLU A 49 -13.05 -5.74 -22.33
CA GLU A 49 -11.94 -5.00 -21.76
C GLU A 49 -12.17 -3.47 -21.78
N ALA A 50 -12.83 -2.97 -22.84
CA ALA A 50 -13.20 -1.56 -22.98
C ALA A 50 -14.20 -1.10 -21.90
N ILE A 51 -15.16 -1.96 -21.51
CA ILE A 51 -16.13 -1.67 -20.46
C ILE A 51 -15.45 -1.72 -19.10
N THR A 52 -14.57 -2.70 -18.86
CA THR A 52 -13.75 -2.78 -17.65
C THR A 52 -12.97 -1.49 -17.44
N ARG A 53 -12.29 -0.98 -18.48
CA ARG A 53 -11.56 0.28 -18.43
C ARG A 53 -12.49 1.44 -18.04
N LYS A 54 -13.54 1.66 -18.81
CA LYS A 54 -14.43 2.82 -18.67
C LYS A 54 -15.23 2.84 -17.35
N CYS A 55 -15.69 1.69 -16.88
CA CYS A 55 -16.59 1.65 -15.72
C CYS A 55 -15.84 1.47 -14.39
N LEU A 56 -14.70 0.78 -14.38
CA LEU A 56 -14.00 0.45 -13.15
C LEU A 56 -12.67 1.18 -13.02
N ILE A 57 -11.83 1.11 -14.04
CA ILE A 57 -10.47 1.67 -13.97
C ILE A 57 -10.52 3.19 -14.00
N ASP A 58 -11.30 3.80 -14.89
CA ASP A 58 -11.45 5.26 -14.96
C ASP A 58 -12.00 5.82 -13.63
N TYR A 59 -12.98 5.13 -13.04
CA TYR A 59 -13.51 5.51 -11.73
C TYR A 59 -12.43 5.51 -10.65
N MET A 60 -11.66 4.41 -10.52
CA MET A 60 -10.59 4.31 -9.53
C MET A 60 -9.45 5.32 -9.76
N LEU A 61 -9.12 5.63 -11.03
CA LEU A 61 -8.13 6.64 -11.36
C LEU A 61 -8.62 8.04 -10.97
N ASN A 62 -9.88 8.37 -11.23
CA ASN A 62 -10.47 9.65 -10.83
C ASN A 62 -10.50 9.80 -9.29
N GLU A 63 -10.85 8.75 -8.54
CA GLU A 63 -10.79 8.77 -7.09
C GLU A 63 -9.37 8.96 -6.55
N ALA A 64 -8.36 8.42 -7.26
CA ALA A 64 -6.95 8.64 -6.94
C ALA A 64 -6.43 10.03 -7.37
N GLY A 65 -7.31 10.90 -7.90
CA GLY A 65 -6.99 12.27 -8.30
C GLY A 65 -6.38 12.40 -9.70
N TRP A 66 -6.50 11.38 -10.54
CA TRP A 66 -6.02 11.43 -11.91
C TRP A 66 -7.07 12.01 -12.86
N ASP A 67 -6.64 12.98 -13.65
CA ASP A 67 -7.45 13.54 -14.73
C ASP A 67 -7.18 12.73 -16.02
N ILE A 68 -8.20 12.06 -16.52
CA ILE A 68 -8.08 11.14 -17.65
C ILE A 68 -8.30 11.90 -18.94
N LEU A 69 -7.35 11.78 -19.89
CA LEU A 69 -7.47 12.38 -21.20
C LEU A 69 -8.50 11.62 -22.05
N SER A 70 -9.43 12.38 -22.65
CA SER A 70 -10.45 11.81 -23.52
C SER A 70 -9.93 11.39 -24.91
N VAL A 71 -8.79 11.94 -25.32
CA VAL A 71 -8.19 11.66 -26.63
C VAL A 71 -7.14 10.57 -26.49
N LYS A 72 -7.32 9.50 -27.24
CA LYS A 72 -6.40 8.35 -27.25
C LYS A 72 -5.03 8.76 -27.79
N GLY A 73 -3.99 8.31 -27.09
CA GLY A 73 -2.61 8.58 -27.47
C GLY A 73 -2.13 10.00 -27.22
N ASP A 74 -2.97 10.91 -26.75
CA ASP A 74 -2.54 12.24 -26.33
C ASP A 74 -1.75 12.14 -25.02
N ILE A 75 -0.58 12.80 -24.96
CA ILE A 75 0.33 12.74 -23.82
C ILE A 75 0.49 14.14 -23.24
N GLN A 76 -0.06 14.34 -22.05
CA GLN A 76 0.07 15.59 -21.30
C GLN A 76 0.54 15.32 -19.87
N GLY A 77 1.33 16.23 -19.31
CA GLY A 77 1.83 16.14 -17.96
C GLY A 77 0.72 16.12 -16.90
N SER A 78 0.93 15.41 -15.81
CA SER A 78 -0.03 15.20 -14.69
C SER A 78 -1.37 14.60 -15.11
N LYS A 79 -1.40 13.82 -16.16
CA LYS A 79 -2.61 13.22 -16.72
C LYS A 79 -2.49 11.71 -16.81
N ALA A 80 -3.63 11.04 -16.78
CA ALA A 80 -3.78 9.66 -17.16
C ALA A 80 -4.05 9.61 -18.68
N CYS A 81 -3.06 9.20 -19.46
CA CYS A 81 -3.15 9.13 -20.92
C CYS A 81 -3.58 7.72 -21.32
N ILE A 82 -4.59 7.63 -22.20
CA ILE A 82 -5.19 6.36 -22.63
C ILE A 82 -4.62 5.89 -23.98
N GLU A 83 -4.50 4.56 -24.15
CA GLU A 83 -4.06 3.89 -25.38
C GLU A 83 -2.75 4.50 -25.94
N VAL A 84 -1.76 4.65 -25.06
CA VAL A 84 -0.47 5.26 -25.41
C VAL A 84 0.36 4.30 -26.24
N LYS A 85 0.79 4.74 -27.41
CA LYS A 85 1.66 3.97 -28.31
C LYS A 85 3.04 3.76 -27.68
N ILE A 86 3.46 2.51 -27.55
CA ILE A 86 4.77 2.09 -27.05
C ILE A 86 5.53 1.41 -28.18
N GLU A 87 6.70 1.92 -28.50
CA GLU A 87 7.59 1.40 -29.56
C GLU A 87 8.84 0.74 -28.95
N GLY A 88 9.48 -0.14 -29.71
CA GLY A 88 10.69 -0.84 -29.27
C GLY A 88 10.42 -2.06 -28.40
N MET A 89 9.23 -2.66 -28.50
CA MET A 89 8.91 -3.88 -27.78
C MET A 89 9.68 -5.08 -28.32
N ASP A 90 9.99 -6.02 -27.41
CA ASP A 90 10.60 -7.29 -27.80
C ASP A 90 9.66 -8.06 -28.77
N PRO A 91 10.16 -8.47 -29.95
CA PRO A 91 9.37 -9.23 -30.94
C PRO A 91 8.76 -10.53 -30.38
N SER A 92 9.36 -11.10 -29.33
CA SER A 92 8.80 -12.29 -28.65
C SER A 92 7.52 -11.98 -27.85
N VAL A 93 7.31 -10.72 -27.47
CA VAL A 93 6.11 -10.24 -26.76
C VAL A 93 5.13 -9.61 -27.75
N CYS A 94 5.64 -8.78 -28.66
CA CYS A 94 4.84 -8.12 -29.68
C CYS A 94 5.57 -8.17 -31.04
N PRO A 95 5.14 -9.03 -31.97
CA PRO A 95 5.83 -9.23 -33.25
C PRO A 95 5.98 -7.95 -34.09
N SER A 96 5.07 -6.98 -33.94
CA SER A 96 5.12 -5.68 -34.62
C SER A 96 6.15 -4.72 -34.03
N GLY A 97 6.75 -5.03 -32.88
CA GLY A 97 7.60 -4.11 -32.11
C GLY A 97 6.88 -2.89 -31.55
N THR A 98 5.54 -2.84 -31.68
CA THR A 98 4.72 -1.71 -31.24
C THR A 98 3.48 -2.22 -30.54
N GLY A 99 3.23 -1.72 -29.33
CA GLY A 99 2.03 -1.99 -28.54
C GLY A 99 1.33 -0.71 -28.11
N TYR A 100 0.20 -0.86 -27.43
CA TYR A 100 -0.57 0.24 -26.87
C TYR A 100 -0.84 -0.06 -25.41
N ALA A 101 -0.25 0.74 -24.51
CA ALA A 101 -0.56 0.64 -23.09
C ALA A 101 -1.95 1.24 -22.82
N ASP A 102 -2.78 0.54 -22.06
CA ASP A 102 -4.13 1.03 -21.77
C ASP A 102 -4.11 2.40 -21.10
N TYR A 103 -3.22 2.57 -20.09
CA TYR A 103 -2.96 3.87 -19.49
C TYR A 103 -1.47 4.04 -19.20
N VAL A 104 -1.01 5.30 -19.35
CA VAL A 104 0.27 5.76 -18.81
C VAL A 104 0.02 7.02 -17.99
N LEU A 105 0.44 7.00 -16.74
CA LEU A 105 0.31 8.12 -15.82
C LEU A 105 1.59 8.96 -15.85
N PHE A 106 1.46 10.25 -16.16
CA PHE A 106 2.61 11.14 -16.29
C PHE A 106 2.70 12.15 -15.15
N SER A 107 3.91 12.52 -14.77
CA SER A 107 4.18 13.67 -13.88
C SER A 107 3.98 14.98 -14.60
N LYS A 108 3.96 16.10 -13.86
CA LYS A 108 3.96 17.46 -14.42
C LYS A 108 5.12 17.73 -15.38
N GLY A 109 6.25 17.08 -15.14
CA GLY A 109 7.44 17.17 -16.00
C GLY A 109 7.44 16.21 -17.20
N GLY A 110 6.33 15.51 -17.49
CA GLY A 110 6.21 14.59 -18.61
C GLY A 110 6.96 13.27 -18.45
N LYS A 111 7.38 12.91 -17.22
CA LYS A 111 7.99 11.61 -16.94
C LYS A 111 6.90 10.58 -16.64
N PRO A 112 7.00 9.34 -17.17
CA PRO A 112 6.03 8.30 -16.85
C PRO A 112 6.21 7.85 -15.40
N LEU A 113 5.14 7.99 -14.59
CA LEU A 113 5.09 7.56 -13.20
C LEU A 113 4.59 6.12 -13.08
N ALA A 114 3.57 5.78 -13.88
CA ALA A 114 3.03 4.42 -13.90
C ALA A 114 2.55 4.01 -15.28
N VAL A 115 2.52 2.71 -15.54
CA VAL A 115 1.87 2.07 -16.68
C VAL A 115 0.86 1.06 -16.19
N ILE A 116 -0.32 1.03 -16.81
CA ILE A 116 -1.42 0.14 -16.44
C ILE A 116 -1.81 -0.68 -17.67
N GLU A 117 -1.87 -1.99 -17.47
CA GLU A 117 -2.42 -2.95 -18.43
C GLU A 117 -3.70 -3.54 -17.87
N ALA A 118 -4.77 -3.43 -18.63
CA ALA A 118 -6.08 -3.93 -18.28
C ALA A 118 -6.41 -5.23 -18.99
N LYS A 119 -7.18 -6.08 -18.34
CA LYS A 119 -7.80 -7.26 -18.93
C LYS A 119 -9.31 -7.23 -18.66
N SER A 120 -10.08 -8.01 -19.38
CA SER A 120 -11.51 -8.13 -19.12
C SER A 120 -11.78 -8.66 -17.72
N THR A 121 -12.94 -8.35 -17.16
CA THR A 121 -13.32 -8.73 -15.78
C THR A 121 -13.33 -10.23 -15.54
N ILE A 122 -13.49 -11.03 -16.58
CA ILE A 122 -13.48 -12.51 -16.53
C ILE A 122 -12.09 -13.12 -16.63
N GLU A 123 -11.09 -12.33 -17.01
CA GLU A 123 -9.73 -12.79 -17.15
C GLU A 123 -8.89 -12.51 -15.89
N SER A 124 -7.90 -13.38 -15.66
CA SER A 124 -6.92 -13.12 -14.61
C SER A 124 -6.04 -11.93 -15.01
N PRO A 125 -5.85 -10.92 -14.12
CA PRO A 125 -4.96 -9.78 -14.41
C PRO A 125 -3.51 -10.22 -14.70
N VAL A 126 -3.09 -11.38 -14.19
CA VAL A 126 -1.75 -11.93 -14.40
C VAL A 126 -1.42 -12.15 -15.88
N LYS A 127 -2.42 -12.32 -16.75
CA LYS A 127 -2.22 -12.43 -18.20
C LYS A 127 -1.58 -11.15 -18.79
N GLY A 128 -1.91 -9.96 -18.24
CA GLY A 128 -1.32 -8.69 -18.66
C GLY A 128 0.07 -8.41 -18.08
N ARG A 129 0.52 -9.19 -17.09
CA ARG A 129 1.77 -8.91 -16.35
C ARG A 129 3.00 -8.79 -17.25
N LYS A 130 3.19 -9.76 -18.17
CA LYS A 130 4.36 -9.76 -19.07
C LYS A 130 4.35 -8.54 -19.99
N GLN A 131 3.19 -8.19 -20.54
CA GLN A 131 2.99 -7.05 -21.42
C GLN A 131 3.23 -5.72 -20.67
N ALA A 132 2.69 -5.57 -19.48
CA ALA A 132 2.90 -4.38 -18.64
C ALA A 132 4.39 -4.16 -18.28
N ILE A 133 5.12 -5.25 -18.00
CA ILE A 133 6.57 -5.20 -17.74
C ILE A 133 7.31 -4.73 -18.98
N GLU A 134 6.95 -5.21 -20.17
CA GLU A 134 7.61 -4.81 -21.42
C GLU A 134 7.32 -3.35 -21.74
N TYR A 135 6.11 -2.87 -21.55
CA TYR A 135 5.82 -1.44 -21.67
C TYR A 135 6.69 -0.58 -20.73
N ALA A 136 6.86 -1.03 -19.48
CA ALA A 136 7.72 -0.33 -18.54
C ALA A 136 9.20 -0.33 -18.97
N ASN A 137 9.69 -1.41 -19.60
CA ASN A 137 11.04 -1.48 -20.15
C ASN A 137 11.23 -0.45 -21.27
N CYS A 138 10.28 -0.40 -22.22
CA CYS A 138 10.31 0.55 -23.33
C CYS A 138 10.22 2.01 -22.84
N LEU A 139 9.33 2.29 -21.89
CA LEU A 139 9.22 3.61 -21.28
C LEU A 139 10.50 4.01 -20.55
N GLN A 140 11.14 3.08 -19.84
CA GLN A 140 12.42 3.32 -19.20
C GLN A 140 13.52 3.66 -20.19
N MET A 141 13.60 2.96 -21.32
CA MET A 141 14.56 3.27 -22.38
C MET A 141 14.32 4.66 -22.97
N LYS A 142 13.05 5.04 -23.17
CA LYS A 142 12.69 6.33 -23.79
C LYS A 142 12.84 7.53 -22.85
N TYR A 143 12.45 7.38 -21.58
CA TYR A 143 12.36 8.50 -20.63
C TYR A 143 13.41 8.46 -19.53
N GLY A 144 14.23 7.39 -19.44
CA GLY A 144 15.25 7.23 -18.40
C GLY A 144 14.71 6.86 -17.03
N VAL A 145 13.39 6.73 -16.89
CA VAL A 145 12.71 6.39 -15.61
C VAL A 145 11.80 5.21 -15.84
N ARG A 146 11.97 4.16 -15.02
CA ARG A 146 11.08 3.00 -15.02
C ARG A 146 9.78 3.34 -14.28
N PRO A 147 8.60 3.30 -14.92
CA PRO A 147 7.35 3.56 -14.23
C PRO A 147 7.01 2.45 -13.22
N VAL A 148 6.10 2.73 -12.29
CA VAL A 148 5.39 1.71 -11.51
C VAL A 148 4.48 0.94 -12.45
N ILE A 149 4.35 -0.36 -12.24
CA ILE A 149 3.63 -1.24 -13.16
C ILE A 149 2.36 -1.73 -12.47
N TYR A 150 1.21 -1.53 -13.13
CA TYR A 150 -0.04 -2.11 -12.72
C TYR A 150 -0.55 -3.08 -13.79
N PHE A 151 -1.19 -4.14 -13.34
CA PHE A 151 -1.97 -5.03 -14.19
C PHE A 151 -3.25 -5.40 -13.45
N THR A 152 -4.37 -5.25 -14.15
CA THR A 152 -5.70 -5.28 -13.51
C THR A 152 -6.77 -5.88 -14.42
N ASN A 153 -7.86 -6.37 -13.82
CA ASN A 153 -9.09 -6.71 -14.52
C ASN A 153 -10.29 -5.90 -13.98
N GLY A 154 -10.00 -4.79 -13.29
CA GLY A 154 -11.00 -3.93 -12.68
C GLY A 154 -11.44 -4.36 -11.27
N TYR A 155 -11.40 -5.65 -10.95
CA TYR A 155 -11.70 -6.15 -9.59
C TYR A 155 -10.44 -6.46 -8.79
N VAL A 156 -9.43 -6.97 -9.45
CA VAL A 156 -8.13 -7.28 -8.85
C VAL A 156 -7.08 -6.42 -9.53
N THR A 157 -6.44 -5.57 -8.77
CA THR A 157 -5.34 -4.73 -9.23
C THR A 157 -4.07 -5.14 -8.52
N LYS A 158 -3.03 -5.44 -9.30
CA LYS A 158 -1.70 -5.78 -8.78
C LYS A 158 -0.67 -4.74 -9.19
N VAL A 159 0.31 -4.51 -8.31
CA VAL A 159 1.37 -3.52 -8.50
C VAL A 159 2.76 -4.13 -8.37
N ILE A 160 3.67 -3.67 -9.24
CA ILE A 160 5.12 -3.85 -9.10
C ILE A 160 5.71 -2.46 -8.92
N ASP A 161 6.09 -2.12 -7.69
CA ASP A 161 6.57 -0.78 -7.32
C ASP A 161 8.06 -0.54 -7.63
N GLY A 162 8.82 -1.61 -7.84
CA GLY A 162 10.26 -1.53 -8.12
C GLY A 162 11.11 -1.27 -6.88
N LEU A 163 10.55 -1.45 -5.67
CA LEU A 163 11.27 -1.32 -4.40
C LEU A 163 11.95 -2.62 -3.93
N GLY A 164 11.91 -3.67 -4.78
CA GLY A 164 12.48 -4.98 -4.48
C GLY A 164 11.51 -5.93 -3.76
N TYR A 165 10.26 -5.53 -3.57
CA TYR A 165 9.21 -6.40 -3.06
C TYR A 165 8.56 -7.19 -4.19
N PRO A 166 7.97 -8.39 -3.91
CA PRO A 166 7.10 -9.09 -4.84
C PRO A 166 5.91 -8.24 -5.29
N ASP A 167 5.31 -8.58 -6.44
CA ASP A 167 4.05 -7.99 -6.86
C ASP A 167 2.97 -8.24 -5.78
N ARG A 168 2.15 -7.24 -5.52
CA ARG A 168 1.10 -7.29 -4.51
C ARG A 168 -0.22 -6.79 -5.06
N GLU A 169 -1.29 -7.23 -4.44
CA GLU A 169 -2.62 -6.70 -4.67
C GLU A 169 -2.78 -5.35 -3.96
N VAL A 170 -3.47 -4.43 -4.61
CA VAL A 170 -3.84 -3.12 -4.07
C VAL A 170 -5.31 -2.85 -4.40
N ILE A 171 -5.99 -2.14 -3.51
CA ILE A 171 -7.43 -1.89 -3.67
C ILE A 171 -7.73 -0.80 -4.71
N SER A 172 -6.78 0.11 -4.94
CA SER A 172 -6.91 1.21 -5.90
C SER A 172 -5.55 1.65 -6.43
N PHE A 173 -5.53 2.67 -7.28
CA PHE A 173 -4.31 3.26 -7.80
C PHE A 173 -3.74 4.30 -6.83
N HIS A 174 -2.43 4.45 -6.86
CA HIS A 174 -1.71 5.47 -6.10
C HIS A 174 -1.97 6.86 -6.70
N SER A 175 -1.99 7.87 -5.84
CA SER A 175 -2.04 9.26 -6.25
C SER A 175 -0.77 9.69 -7.00
N HIS A 176 -0.79 10.88 -7.59
CA HIS A 176 0.40 11.47 -8.23
C HIS A 176 1.59 11.54 -7.26
N ASP A 177 1.35 12.07 -6.06
CA ASP A 177 2.40 12.29 -5.06
C ASP A 177 2.94 10.97 -4.50
N ASP A 178 2.06 9.96 -4.33
CA ASP A 178 2.49 8.61 -3.93
C ASP A 178 3.44 7.99 -4.97
N LEU A 179 3.09 8.11 -6.26
CA LEU A 179 3.92 7.55 -7.34
C LEU A 179 5.27 8.26 -7.43
N GLU A 180 5.31 9.59 -7.35
CA GLU A 180 6.56 10.33 -7.30
C GLU A 180 7.42 9.90 -6.12
N TYR A 181 6.80 9.73 -4.95
CA TYR A 181 7.48 9.29 -3.74
C TYR A 181 8.00 7.85 -3.86
N ILE A 182 7.23 6.92 -4.43
CA ILE A 182 7.68 5.55 -4.72
C ILE A 182 8.92 5.58 -5.62
N LEU A 183 8.91 6.39 -6.68
CA LEU A 183 10.07 6.50 -7.57
C LEU A 183 11.31 7.08 -6.87
N GLN A 184 11.13 8.04 -5.97
CA GLN A 184 12.22 8.59 -5.17
C GLN A 184 12.81 7.56 -4.18
N LYS A 185 11.98 6.65 -3.69
CA LYS A 185 12.42 5.57 -2.78
C LYS A 185 13.28 4.52 -3.46
N ARG A 186 13.19 4.38 -4.78
CA ARG A 186 13.98 3.40 -5.52
C ARG A 186 15.46 3.73 -5.42
N GLY A 187 16.27 2.70 -5.21
CA GLY A 187 17.71 2.88 -5.03
C GLY A 187 18.13 3.34 -3.64
N ARG A 188 17.22 3.45 -2.67
CA ARG A 188 17.60 3.63 -1.27
C ARG A 188 18.40 2.43 -0.81
N ALA A 189 19.52 2.72 -0.15
CA ALA A 189 20.33 1.69 0.50
C ALA A 189 19.56 1.02 1.63
N ASP A 190 19.93 -0.22 1.93
CA ASP A 190 19.45 -0.87 3.14
C ASP A 190 19.93 -0.10 4.38
N ILE A 191 19.16 -0.19 5.46
CA ILE A 191 19.51 0.46 6.72
C ILE A 191 20.71 -0.29 7.31
N THR A 192 21.86 0.37 7.29
CA THR A 192 23.11 -0.13 7.88
C THR A 192 23.44 0.56 9.19
N ASP A 193 23.03 1.83 9.35
CA ASP A 193 23.16 2.54 10.61
C ASP A 193 22.01 2.15 11.55
N LEU A 194 22.35 1.32 12.53
CA LEU A 194 21.45 0.83 13.57
C LEU A 194 21.68 1.58 14.89
N THR A 195 22.03 2.85 14.83
CA THR A 195 22.17 3.69 16.01
C THR A 195 20.82 3.91 16.66
N ILE A 196 20.61 3.27 17.79
CA ILE A 196 19.39 3.35 18.58
C ILE A 196 19.60 4.36 19.71
N ASP A 197 18.66 5.26 19.87
CA ASP A 197 18.68 6.27 20.90
C ASP A 197 18.45 5.67 22.30
N ASP A 198 19.44 5.79 23.15
CA ASP A 198 19.45 5.26 24.52
C ASP A 198 18.49 6.01 25.46
N GLU A 199 18.14 7.24 25.17
CA GLU A 199 17.15 7.99 25.94
C GLU A 199 15.72 7.44 25.73
N ILE A 200 15.47 6.88 24.53
CA ILE A 200 14.18 6.24 24.22
C ILE A 200 14.20 4.78 24.65
N THR A 201 15.22 4.01 24.24
CA THR A 201 15.31 2.58 24.54
C THR A 201 16.73 2.19 24.97
N ASN A 202 16.91 1.91 26.26
CA ASN A 202 18.22 1.55 26.84
C ASN A 202 18.37 0.06 27.16
N ARG A 203 17.28 -0.72 27.14
CA ARG A 203 17.32 -2.14 27.53
C ARG A 203 17.78 -3.01 26.34
N HIS A 204 18.66 -3.96 26.61
CA HIS A 204 19.23 -4.82 25.59
C HIS A 204 18.19 -5.52 24.69
N TYR A 205 17.14 -6.11 25.29
CA TYR A 205 16.10 -6.80 24.53
C TYR A 205 15.29 -5.87 23.62
N GLN A 206 15.07 -4.59 23.99
CA GLN A 206 14.41 -3.60 23.16
C GLN A 206 15.23 -3.29 21.93
N LYS A 207 16.53 -3.07 22.11
CA LYS A 207 17.47 -2.85 21.00
C LYS A 207 17.57 -4.06 20.07
N THR A 208 17.61 -5.27 20.64
CA THR A 208 17.61 -6.51 19.86
C THR A 208 16.34 -6.64 19.02
N ALA A 209 15.17 -6.35 19.60
CA ALA A 209 13.90 -6.39 18.87
C ALA A 209 13.87 -5.40 17.70
N ILE A 210 14.35 -4.17 17.90
CA ILE A 210 14.42 -3.15 16.84
C ILE A 210 15.38 -3.61 15.74
N LYS A 211 16.59 -4.08 16.08
CA LYS A 211 17.56 -4.56 15.09
C LYS A 211 17.02 -5.72 14.26
N SER A 212 16.43 -6.72 14.92
CA SER A 212 15.84 -7.87 14.22
C SER A 212 14.74 -7.46 13.26
N LEU A 213 13.90 -6.46 13.65
CA LEU A 213 12.86 -5.97 12.77
C LEU A 213 13.42 -5.19 11.58
N VAL A 214 14.46 -4.38 11.77
CA VAL A 214 15.13 -3.67 10.68
C VAL A 214 15.81 -4.65 9.71
N GLU A 215 16.48 -5.69 10.21
CA GLU A 215 17.03 -6.75 9.37
C GLU A 215 15.94 -7.46 8.55
N TRP A 216 14.77 -7.68 9.16
CA TRP A 216 13.59 -8.26 8.49
C TRP A 216 13.08 -7.35 7.37
N LEU A 217 12.96 -6.05 7.62
CA LEU A 217 12.56 -5.06 6.61
C LEU A 217 13.59 -4.94 5.48
N ASN A 218 14.90 -4.99 5.77
CA ASN A 218 15.96 -4.99 4.77
C ASN A 218 15.84 -6.21 3.82
N LYS A 219 15.40 -7.37 4.33
CA LYS A 219 15.09 -8.55 3.51
C LYS A 219 13.80 -8.41 2.68
N LYS A 220 13.22 -7.21 2.62
CA LYS A 220 12.02 -6.88 1.83
C LYS A 220 10.75 -7.60 2.32
N HIS A 221 10.65 -7.86 3.61
CA HIS A 221 9.40 -8.25 4.24
C HIS A 221 8.57 -7.00 4.58
N ARG A 222 7.27 -7.04 4.32
CA ARG A 222 6.38 -5.88 4.56
C ARG A 222 5.72 -5.90 5.93
N ARG A 223 5.68 -7.04 6.61
CA ARG A 223 4.99 -7.22 7.88
C ARG A 223 5.93 -7.80 8.91
N GLY A 224 5.83 -7.33 10.15
CA GLY A 224 6.57 -7.86 11.29
C GLY A 224 5.69 -7.89 12.52
N LEU A 225 5.86 -8.90 13.37
CA LEU A 225 5.17 -9.03 14.63
C LEU A 225 6.19 -8.99 15.78
N LEU A 226 6.00 -8.05 16.71
CA LEU A 226 6.75 -7.98 17.95
C LEU A 226 5.86 -8.45 19.10
N VAL A 227 6.28 -9.51 19.79
CA VAL A 227 5.60 -10.00 20.99
C VAL A 227 6.38 -9.58 22.22
N LEU A 228 5.83 -8.63 22.96
CA LEU A 228 6.44 -8.05 24.15
C LEU A 228 5.45 -8.13 25.33
N ALA A 229 5.93 -8.56 26.51
CA ALA A 229 5.10 -8.62 27.70
C ALA A 229 4.62 -7.21 28.13
N THR A 230 3.56 -7.14 28.92
CA THR A 230 3.07 -5.89 29.49
C THR A 230 4.15 -5.25 30.38
N GLY A 231 4.32 -3.93 30.29
CA GLY A 231 5.32 -3.20 31.08
C GLY A 231 6.77 -3.27 30.56
N THR A 232 7.02 -3.99 29.46
CA THR A 232 8.37 -4.07 28.85
C THR A 232 8.71 -2.88 27.96
N GLY A 233 7.81 -1.92 27.77
CA GLY A 233 8.02 -0.71 27.02
C GLY A 233 7.76 -0.85 25.51
N LYS A 234 6.69 -1.56 25.13
CA LYS A 234 6.23 -1.70 23.72
C LYS A 234 6.21 -0.36 22.97
N THR A 235 5.60 0.66 23.59
CA THR A 235 5.51 2.02 23.01
C THR A 235 6.88 2.63 22.78
N ARG A 236 7.84 2.47 23.72
CA ARG A 236 9.22 2.98 23.52
C ARG A 236 9.93 2.28 22.36
N VAL A 237 9.72 0.97 22.19
CA VAL A 237 10.26 0.20 21.06
C VAL A 237 9.71 0.73 19.74
N SER A 238 8.39 0.99 19.66
CA SER A 238 7.78 1.53 18.44
C SER A 238 8.27 2.96 18.14
N ILE A 239 8.39 3.83 19.15
CA ILE A 239 8.93 5.19 18.98
C ILE A 239 10.37 5.16 18.47
N SER A 240 11.22 4.34 19.11
CA SER A 240 12.63 4.21 18.72
C SER A 240 12.80 3.65 17.32
N LEU A 241 11.96 2.68 16.92
CA LEU A 241 11.91 2.16 15.57
C LEU A 241 11.53 3.27 14.57
N CYS A 242 10.47 4.03 14.86
CA CYS A 242 10.07 5.15 14.00
C CYS A 242 11.20 6.17 13.83
N LYS A 243 11.85 6.57 14.92
CA LYS A 243 12.98 7.50 14.88
C LYS A 243 14.10 6.96 13.99
N LEU A 244 14.47 5.70 14.15
CA LEU A 244 15.51 5.07 13.35
C LEU A 244 15.15 5.02 11.86
N LEU A 245 13.93 4.60 11.54
CA LEU A 245 13.46 4.52 10.14
C LEU A 245 13.34 5.91 9.50
N THR A 246 12.87 6.91 10.25
CA THR A 246 12.76 8.30 9.79
C THR A 246 14.15 8.90 9.54
N ASN A 247 15.10 8.73 10.46
CA ASN A 247 16.46 9.24 10.32
C ASN A 247 17.20 8.64 9.12
N ASN A 248 16.87 7.39 8.75
CA ASN A 248 17.39 6.75 7.55
C ASN A 248 16.54 7.05 6.29
N ASN A 249 15.57 7.94 6.35
CA ASN A 249 14.66 8.31 5.26
C ASN A 249 13.86 7.11 4.68
N TRP A 250 13.64 6.07 5.46
CA TRP A 250 12.87 4.90 5.03
C TRP A 250 11.36 5.13 5.06
N ILE A 251 10.91 5.92 6.01
CA ILE A 251 9.50 6.26 6.19
C ILE A 251 9.33 7.78 6.30
N LYS A 252 8.20 8.27 5.82
CA LYS A 252 7.78 9.66 5.92
C LYS A 252 6.51 9.75 6.75
N ASN A 253 5.46 9.04 6.38
CA ASN A 253 4.14 9.10 7.00
C ASN A 253 3.85 7.80 7.76
N ILE A 254 3.42 7.95 9.00
CA ILE A 254 3.20 6.85 9.94
C ILE A 254 1.75 6.89 10.44
N LEU A 255 1.09 5.74 10.40
CA LEU A 255 -0.21 5.53 11.02
C LEU A 255 -0.07 4.67 12.27
N PHE A 256 -0.53 5.17 13.41
CA PHE A 256 -0.65 4.40 14.64
C PHE A 256 -2.12 4.06 14.90
N LEU A 257 -2.41 2.78 15.08
CA LEU A 257 -3.76 2.28 15.33
C LEU A 257 -3.87 1.61 16.68
N ALA A 258 -4.92 1.96 17.42
CA ALA A 258 -5.30 1.29 18.66
C ALA A 258 -6.82 1.09 18.74
N ASP A 259 -7.25 0.25 19.67
CA ASP A 259 -8.67 -0.12 19.81
C ASP A 259 -9.53 1.01 20.43
N ARG A 260 -8.94 1.85 21.28
CA ARG A 260 -9.65 2.86 22.08
C ARG A 260 -9.00 4.21 22.03
N THR A 261 -9.81 5.26 22.10
CA THR A 261 -9.37 6.67 22.07
C THR A 261 -8.37 6.98 23.20
N GLU A 262 -8.54 6.42 24.39
CA GLU A 262 -7.61 6.64 25.51
C GLU A 262 -6.20 6.10 25.19
N LEU A 263 -6.12 4.92 24.52
CA LEU A 263 -4.84 4.34 24.10
C LEU A 263 -4.20 5.16 23.00
N VAL A 264 -5.00 5.67 22.05
CA VAL A 264 -4.56 6.57 20.98
C VAL A 264 -3.95 7.85 21.56
N ASN A 265 -4.67 8.50 22.49
CA ASN A 265 -4.20 9.74 23.13
C ASN A 265 -2.95 9.51 24.00
N GLN A 266 -2.91 8.40 24.74
CA GLN A 266 -1.73 8.04 25.53
C GLN A 266 -0.52 7.75 24.63
N ALA A 267 -0.72 7.05 23.53
CA ALA A 267 0.34 6.78 22.56
C ALA A 267 0.86 8.09 21.98
N ARG A 268 -0.03 8.97 21.46
CA ARG A 268 0.34 10.28 20.94
C ARG A 268 1.18 11.08 21.93
N GLN A 269 0.73 11.20 23.17
CA GLN A 269 1.46 11.96 24.19
C GLN A 269 2.86 11.37 24.44
N ASN A 270 3.01 10.04 24.45
CA ASN A 270 4.31 9.39 24.59
C ASN A 270 5.24 9.69 23.38
N TYR A 271 4.68 9.71 22.18
CA TYR A 271 5.42 10.06 20.96
C TYR A 271 5.83 11.53 20.96
N GLU A 272 4.95 12.46 21.30
CA GLU A 272 5.24 13.90 21.42
C GLU A 272 6.36 14.18 22.44
N ASN A 273 6.35 13.50 23.57
CA ASN A 273 7.39 13.66 24.60
C ASN A 273 8.77 13.17 24.13
N LEU A 274 8.85 12.16 23.28
CA LEU A 274 10.11 11.55 22.86
C LEU A 274 10.55 11.96 21.44
N LEU A 275 9.64 12.51 20.64
CA LEU A 275 9.88 13.02 19.28
C LEU A 275 9.25 14.41 19.11
N PRO A 276 9.67 15.42 19.89
CA PRO A 276 9.01 16.72 19.93
C PRO A 276 9.15 17.53 18.62
N SER A 277 10.05 17.14 17.72
CA SER A 277 10.25 17.80 16.42
C SER A 277 9.32 17.31 15.32
N GLU A 278 8.56 16.22 15.57
CA GLU A 278 7.70 15.63 14.57
C GLU A 278 6.27 16.16 14.66
N SER A 279 5.61 16.35 13.51
CA SER A 279 4.20 16.73 13.46
C SER A 279 3.30 15.52 13.74
N MET A 280 2.31 15.71 14.64
CA MET A 280 1.44 14.64 15.12
C MET A 280 0.00 15.09 15.20
N ALA A 281 -0.92 14.28 14.71
CA ALA A 281 -2.36 14.52 14.82
C ALA A 281 -3.12 13.26 15.23
N CYS A 282 -4.20 13.45 16.01
CA CYS A 282 -5.19 12.40 16.26
C CYS A 282 -6.38 12.62 15.32
N LEU A 283 -6.82 11.57 14.67
CA LEU A 283 -8.09 11.62 13.97
C LEU A 283 -9.23 11.46 14.96
N SER A 284 -10.19 12.38 14.91
CA SER A 284 -11.43 12.31 15.65
C SER A 284 -12.61 12.57 14.70
N GLU A 285 -13.82 12.30 15.15
CA GLU A 285 -15.02 12.61 14.38
C GLU A 285 -15.47 14.06 14.58
N ASP A 286 -14.99 14.71 15.67
CA ASP A 286 -15.46 16.01 16.14
C ASP A 286 -14.50 17.17 15.79
N ASP A 287 -13.24 16.87 15.44
CA ASP A 287 -12.21 17.88 15.17
C ASP A 287 -11.78 17.85 13.69
N GLU A 288 -11.29 18.97 13.19
CA GLU A 288 -10.58 19.03 11.90
C GLU A 288 -9.06 18.79 12.13
N PRO A 289 -8.58 17.55 12.12
CA PRO A 289 -7.18 17.26 12.38
C PRO A 289 -6.30 17.70 11.20
N ASP A 290 -5.04 17.98 11.51
CA ASP A 290 -4.01 18.17 10.48
C ASP A 290 -3.73 16.85 9.76
N LEU A 291 -4.32 16.70 8.56
CA LEU A 291 -4.17 15.51 7.73
C LEU A 291 -2.77 15.36 7.12
N ASP A 292 -1.99 16.45 7.11
CA ASP A 292 -0.62 16.48 6.59
C ASP A 292 0.44 16.14 7.65
N ALA A 293 0.01 15.92 8.90
CA ALA A 293 0.92 15.52 9.96
C ALA A 293 1.60 14.19 9.62
N ARG A 294 2.89 14.09 9.92
CA ARG A 294 3.70 12.89 9.64
C ARG A 294 3.27 11.66 10.45
N PHE A 295 2.83 11.87 11.68
CA PHE A 295 2.33 10.83 12.56
C PHE A 295 0.84 11.02 12.77
N ILE A 296 0.06 10.10 12.28
CA ILE A 296 -1.38 10.06 12.45
C ILE A 296 -1.73 8.97 13.46
N PHE A 297 -2.49 9.35 14.49
CA PHE A 297 -2.98 8.45 15.50
C PHE A 297 -4.49 8.29 15.36
N SER A 298 -5.00 7.06 15.34
CA SER A 298 -6.42 6.81 15.12
C SER A 298 -6.90 5.54 15.82
N THR A 299 -8.19 5.49 16.09
CA THR A 299 -8.84 4.21 16.36
C THR A 299 -9.13 3.50 15.03
N TYR A 300 -9.32 2.18 15.08
CA TYR A 300 -9.72 1.42 13.88
C TYR A 300 -11.03 1.92 13.30
N GLN A 301 -12.00 2.25 14.16
CA GLN A 301 -13.33 2.70 13.72
C GLN A 301 -13.25 4.05 13.00
N THR A 302 -12.52 5.00 13.56
CA THR A 302 -12.32 6.31 12.93
C THR A 302 -11.60 6.17 11.60
N MET A 303 -10.52 5.36 11.53
CA MET A 303 -9.79 5.16 10.27
C MET A 303 -10.67 4.54 9.18
N ILE A 304 -11.57 3.60 9.50
CA ILE A 304 -12.53 3.07 8.53
C ILE A 304 -13.42 4.18 7.95
N ASN A 305 -13.88 5.12 8.79
CA ASN A 305 -14.68 6.23 8.32
C ASN A 305 -13.87 7.12 7.35
N TYR A 306 -12.58 7.33 7.60
CA TYR A 306 -11.71 8.13 6.76
C TYR A 306 -11.40 7.48 5.41
N ILE A 307 -11.17 6.16 5.35
CA ILE A 307 -10.93 5.45 4.07
C ILE A 307 -12.20 5.28 3.24
N ASN A 308 -13.38 5.33 3.86
CA ASN A 308 -14.67 5.27 3.18
C ASN A 308 -15.26 6.67 2.90
N ALA A 309 -14.57 7.74 3.26
CA ALA A 309 -15.05 9.10 3.02
C ALA A 309 -15.03 9.45 1.52
N VAL A 310 -15.97 10.29 1.10
CA VAL A 310 -16.02 10.86 -0.26
C VAL A 310 -16.00 12.38 -0.14
N PRO A 311 -14.95 13.04 -0.64
CA PRO A 311 -13.74 12.50 -1.27
C PRO A 311 -12.85 11.73 -0.29
N VAL A 312 -12.06 10.80 -0.82
CA VAL A 312 -11.09 10.03 -0.05
C VAL A 312 -10.09 10.97 0.65
N LYS A 313 -9.84 10.74 1.93
CA LYS A 313 -8.97 11.61 2.75
C LYS A 313 -7.49 11.21 2.67
N TYR A 314 -7.21 9.93 2.56
CA TYR A 314 -5.85 9.39 2.42
C TYR A 314 -5.78 8.45 1.24
N SER A 315 -4.81 8.63 0.38
CA SER A 315 -4.52 7.71 -0.73
C SER A 315 -4.02 6.35 -0.22
N VAL A 316 -4.11 5.34 -1.06
CA VAL A 316 -3.65 3.96 -0.73
C VAL A 316 -2.15 3.86 -0.46
N GLY A 317 -1.37 4.84 -0.88
CA GLY A 317 0.08 4.92 -0.69
C GLY A 317 0.53 5.94 0.36
N HIS A 318 -0.42 6.58 1.07
CA HIS A 318 -0.10 7.69 1.96
C HIS A 318 0.81 7.28 3.12
N PHE A 319 0.57 6.14 3.76
CA PHE A 319 1.35 5.69 4.91
C PHE A 319 2.44 4.70 4.52
N ASP A 320 3.66 4.97 4.98
CA ASP A 320 4.82 4.10 4.80
C ASP A 320 4.92 3.00 5.86
N LEU A 321 4.41 3.30 7.06
CA LEU A 321 4.43 2.41 8.21
C LEU A 321 3.11 2.47 8.96
N ILE A 322 2.53 1.32 9.21
CA ILE A 322 1.36 1.17 10.07
C ILE A 322 1.77 0.41 11.32
N ILE A 323 1.58 1.03 12.48
CA ILE A 323 1.83 0.42 13.78
C ILE A 323 0.49 0.05 14.40
N ILE A 324 0.38 -1.18 14.79
CA ILE A 324 -0.83 -1.75 15.36
C ILE A 324 -0.53 -2.14 16.80
N ASP A 325 -1.12 -1.42 17.74
CA ASP A 325 -1.07 -1.82 19.15
C ASP A 325 -2.18 -2.83 19.47
N GLU A 326 -1.88 -3.78 20.34
CA GLU A 326 -2.79 -4.86 20.77
C GLU A 326 -3.40 -5.62 19.55
N ALA A 327 -2.55 -6.00 18.59
CA ALA A 327 -2.94 -6.62 17.32
C ALA A 327 -3.88 -7.83 17.45
N HIS A 328 -3.82 -8.54 18.58
CA HIS A 328 -4.69 -9.69 18.85
C HIS A 328 -6.19 -9.34 18.90
N ARG A 329 -6.55 -8.06 19.12
CA ARG A 329 -7.95 -7.60 19.18
C ARG A 329 -8.50 -7.16 17.82
N SER A 330 -7.63 -6.85 16.85
CA SER A 330 -7.99 -6.07 15.65
C SER A 330 -7.82 -6.80 14.33
N VAL A 331 -7.04 -7.89 14.30
CA VAL A 331 -6.61 -8.52 13.03
C VAL A 331 -7.75 -9.26 12.31
N PHE A 332 -8.88 -9.53 12.97
CA PHE A 332 -9.97 -10.30 12.39
C PHE A 332 -11.25 -9.47 12.23
N GLY A 333 -11.96 -9.64 11.11
CA GLY A 333 -13.26 -9.03 10.84
C GLY A 333 -13.19 -7.70 10.08
N LYS A 334 -14.05 -6.74 10.46
CA LYS A 334 -14.26 -5.48 9.73
C LYS A 334 -13.04 -4.57 9.59
N TYR A 335 -12.05 -4.71 10.48
CA TYR A 335 -10.85 -3.88 10.45
C TYR A 335 -9.79 -4.34 9.45
N LYS A 336 -9.95 -5.55 8.89
CA LYS A 336 -9.09 -6.03 7.80
C LYS A 336 -9.08 -5.06 6.61
N ALA A 337 -10.19 -4.38 6.35
CA ALA A 337 -10.31 -3.40 5.27
C ALA A 337 -9.23 -2.30 5.32
N ILE A 338 -8.77 -1.88 6.52
CA ILE A 338 -7.70 -0.88 6.65
C ILE A 338 -6.38 -1.43 6.11
N PHE A 339 -6.07 -2.70 6.39
CA PHE A 339 -4.82 -3.34 5.96
C PHE A 339 -4.84 -3.78 4.50
N ASP A 340 -6.03 -3.96 3.94
CA ASP A 340 -6.20 -4.19 2.51
C ASP A 340 -6.16 -2.87 1.74
N TYR A 341 -6.51 -1.74 2.39
CA TYR A 341 -6.52 -0.41 1.79
C TYR A 341 -5.09 0.15 1.65
N PHE A 342 -4.26 0.09 2.69
CA PHE A 342 -2.89 0.59 2.71
C PHE A 342 -1.87 -0.55 2.54
#